data_35bdf890051eb639f5164fd9c85dc286
#
_entry.id   35bdf890051eb639f5164fd9c85dc286
#
_cell.length_a   1.000
_cell.length_b   1.000
_cell.length_c   1.000
_cell.angle_alpha   90.00
_cell.angle_beta   90.00
_cell.angle_gamma   90.00
#
_symmetry.space_group_name_H-M   'P 1'
#
loop_
_entity.id
_entity.type
_entity.pdbx_description
1 polymer ?
#
loop_
_entity_poly.entity_id
_entity_poly.type
_entity_poly.pdbx_seq_one_letter_code
_entity_poly.pdbx_strand_id
1 'polypeptide(L)' 'VHRPEPRFTVTREAGIFLVGGKEVERHVAMTDMERNEAVERLQRIIQRMGIEDALKEAGIKEGDTVKIGKFEFEYVE' A
#
# COMPACT_ATOMS: atom_id res chain seq x y z
N VAL A 1 -1.96 27.54 -7.95
CA VAL A 1 -1.74 26.19 -8.44
C VAL A 1 -2.43 25.20 -7.51
N HIS A 2 -3.35 24.47 -8.06
CA HIS A 2 -4.14 23.54 -7.31
C HIS A 2 -3.40 22.18 -7.25
N ARG A 3 -3.01 21.79 -6.06
CA ARG A 3 -2.44 20.46 -5.88
C ARG A 3 -3.57 19.51 -5.49
N PRO A 4 -3.81 18.45 -6.29
CA PRO A 4 -4.79 17.45 -5.88
C PRO A 4 -4.30 16.78 -4.60
N GLU A 5 -5.22 16.48 -3.71
CA GLU A 5 -4.89 15.73 -2.51
C GLU A 5 -4.34 14.37 -2.89
N PRO A 6 -3.30 13.90 -2.19
CA PRO A 6 -2.78 12.56 -2.49
C PRO A 6 -3.84 11.51 -2.18
N ARG A 7 -3.94 10.53 -3.07
CA ARG A 7 -4.89 9.43 -2.90
C ARG A 7 -4.55 8.55 -1.72
N PHE A 8 -3.32 8.63 -1.27
CA PHE A 8 -2.84 7.83 -0.15
C PHE A 8 -1.69 8.57 0.52
N THR A 9 -1.39 8.15 1.75
CA THR A 9 -0.26 8.69 2.49
C THR A 9 0.67 7.54 2.87
N VAL A 10 1.96 7.83 2.95
CA VAL A 10 2.96 6.85 3.37
C VAL A 10 3.68 7.41 4.58
N THR A 11 3.67 6.64 5.68
CA THR A 11 4.39 7.00 6.89
C THR A 11 5.24 5.81 7.32
N ARG A 12 6.30 6.10 8.04
CA ARG A 12 7.18 5.06 8.56
C ARG A 12 7.11 5.06 10.07
N GLU A 13 6.88 3.90 10.65
CA GLU A 13 6.78 3.78 12.10
C GLU A 13 7.36 2.44 12.53
N ALA A 14 8.33 2.47 13.43
CA ALA A 14 8.94 1.26 13.99
C ALA A 14 9.43 0.26 12.94
N GLY A 15 9.98 0.77 11.82
CA GLY A 15 10.48 -0.09 10.75
C GLY A 15 9.41 -0.63 9.83
N ILE A 16 8.17 -0.23 10.03
CA ILE A 16 7.04 -0.64 9.20
C ILE A 16 6.56 0.57 8.40
N PHE A 17 6.32 0.37 7.12
CA PHE A 17 5.76 1.42 6.27
C PHE A 17 4.24 1.33 6.29
N LEU A 18 3.60 2.39 6.76
CA LEU A 18 2.16 2.45 6.86
C LEU A 18 1.61 3.24 5.68
N VAL A 19 0.69 2.64 4.96
CA VAL A 19 0.01 3.31 3.86
C VAL A 19 -1.44 3.53 4.26
N GLY A 20 -1.89 4.77 4.17
CA GLY A 20 -3.26 5.12 4.51
C GLY A 20 -3.90 5.92 3.39
N GLY A 21 -5.23 5.93 3.35
CA GLY A 21 -5.99 6.66 2.36
C GLY A 21 -7.34 6.02 2.17
N LYS A 22 -8.35 6.83 1.90
CA LYS A 22 -9.71 6.32 1.77
C LYS A 22 -9.84 5.29 0.66
N GLU A 23 -9.26 5.57 -0.51
CA GLU A 23 -9.37 4.66 -1.65
C GLU A 23 -8.66 3.34 -1.40
N VAL A 24 -7.41 3.40 -0.96
CA VAL A 24 -6.62 2.19 -0.76
C VAL A 24 -7.20 1.35 0.38
N GLU A 25 -7.64 1.99 1.45
CA GLU A 25 -8.25 1.27 2.57
C GLU A 25 -9.58 0.63 2.17
N ARG A 26 -10.34 1.29 1.30
CA ARG A 26 -11.58 0.73 0.78
C ARG A 26 -11.29 -0.54 -0.03
N HIS A 27 -10.30 -0.50 -0.92
CA HIS A 27 -9.92 -1.68 -1.69
C HIS A 27 -9.48 -2.82 -0.79
N VAL A 28 -8.73 -2.52 0.26
CA VAL A 28 -8.31 -3.53 1.23
C VAL A 28 -9.52 -4.10 1.97
N ALA A 29 -10.44 -3.24 2.39
CA ALA A 29 -11.62 -3.68 3.12
C ALA A 29 -12.54 -4.56 2.26
N MET A 30 -12.56 -4.32 0.95
CA MET A 30 -13.38 -5.09 0.02
C MET A 30 -12.71 -6.37 -0.46
N THR A 31 -11.44 -6.56 -0.13
CA THR A 31 -10.69 -7.72 -0.58
C THR A 31 -10.82 -8.85 0.42
N ASP A 32 -11.15 -10.04 -0.08
CA ASP A 32 -11.17 -11.25 0.73
C ASP A 32 -9.74 -11.78 0.86
N MET A 33 -9.14 -11.58 2.03
CA MET A 33 -7.76 -11.97 2.26
C MET A 33 -7.55 -13.48 2.29
N GLU A 34 -8.61 -14.25 2.38
CA GLU A 34 -8.53 -15.70 2.34
C GLU A 34 -8.42 -16.23 0.92
N ARG A 35 -8.75 -15.41 -0.07
CA ARG A 35 -8.66 -15.80 -1.48
C ARG A 35 -7.40 -15.24 -2.13
N ASN A 36 -6.56 -16.14 -2.61
CA ASN A 36 -5.32 -15.74 -3.26
C ASN A 36 -5.57 -14.85 -4.47
N GLU A 37 -6.61 -15.15 -5.26
CA GLU A 37 -6.96 -14.35 -6.42
C GLU A 37 -7.33 -12.92 -6.05
N ALA A 38 -8.05 -12.75 -4.95
CA ALA A 38 -8.44 -11.43 -4.48
C ALA A 38 -7.22 -10.64 -4.01
N VAL A 39 -6.30 -11.30 -3.31
CA VAL A 39 -5.06 -10.68 -2.84
C VAL A 39 -4.19 -10.25 -4.02
N GLU A 40 -4.08 -11.09 -5.04
CA GLU A 40 -3.33 -10.73 -6.26
C GLU A 40 -3.93 -9.52 -6.94
N ARG A 41 -5.26 -9.45 -7.01
CA ARG A 41 -5.94 -8.30 -7.58
C ARG A 41 -5.64 -7.04 -6.79
N LEU A 42 -5.64 -7.15 -5.47
CA LEU A 42 -5.32 -6.02 -4.60
C LEU A 42 -3.90 -5.54 -4.85
N GLN A 43 -2.96 -6.44 -5.00
CA GLN A 43 -1.57 -6.07 -5.30
C GLN A 43 -1.46 -5.32 -6.62
N ARG A 44 -2.22 -5.73 -7.64
CA ARG A 44 -2.24 -5.02 -8.91
C ARG A 44 -2.81 -3.60 -8.76
N ILE A 45 -3.83 -3.46 -7.94
CA ILE A 45 -4.42 -2.15 -7.66
C ILE A 45 -3.39 -1.26 -6.96
N ILE A 46 -2.67 -1.81 -6.00
CA ILE A 46 -1.61 -1.09 -5.29
C ILE A 46 -0.53 -0.61 -6.26
N GLN A 47 -0.11 -1.46 -7.19
CA GLN A 47 0.88 -1.10 -8.21
C GLN A 47 0.35 0.00 -9.12
N ARG A 48 -0.90 -0.12 -9.53
CA ARG A 48 -1.53 0.85 -10.43
C ARG A 48 -1.69 2.23 -9.77
N MET A 49 -1.91 2.26 -8.48
CA MET A 49 -2.05 3.51 -7.74
C MET A 49 -0.72 4.24 -7.54
N GLY A 50 0.40 3.58 -7.81
CA GLY A 50 1.72 4.17 -7.61
C GLY A 50 2.21 4.11 -6.17
N ILE A 51 1.63 3.26 -5.37
CA ILE A 51 2.02 3.13 -3.96
C ILE A 51 3.46 2.63 -3.86
N GLU A 52 3.87 1.70 -4.72
CA GLU A 52 5.25 1.19 -4.72
C GLU A 52 6.26 2.30 -5.00
N ASP A 53 5.94 3.20 -5.93
CA ASP A 53 6.82 4.32 -6.24
C ASP A 53 6.97 5.24 -5.03
N ALA A 54 5.86 5.50 -4.34
CA ALA A 54 5.88 6.31 -3.13
C ALA A 54 6.69 5.66 -2.02
N LEU A 55 6.60 4.33 -1.90
CA LEU A 55 7.39 3.59 -0.93
C LEU A 55 8.88 3.68 -1.24
N LYS A 56 9.25 3.60 -2.51
CA LYS A 56 10.64 3.75 -2.92
C LYS A 56 11.16 5.13 -2.58
N GLU A 57 10.37 6.16 -2.82
CA GLU A 57 10.74 7.52 -2.44
C GLU A 57 10.89 7.69 -0.94
N ALA A 58 10.11 6.93 -0.18
CA ALA A 58 10.21 6.94 1.29
C ALA A 58 11.41 6.17 1.81
N GLY A 59 12.12 5.45 0.94
CA GLY A 59 13.33 4.72 1.31
C GLY A 59 13.11 3.27 1.66
N ILE A 60 12.05 2.66 1.15
CA ILE A 60 11.79 1.25 1.44
C ILE A 60 12.83 0.35 0.81
N LYS A 61 13.13 -0.73 1.49
CA LYS A 61 14.09 -1.75 1.02
C LYS A 61 13.40 -3.10 0.95
N GLU A 62 13.96 -3.99 0.14
CA GLU A 62 13.46 -5.36 0.07
C GLU A 62 13.45 -5.99 1.47
N GLY A 63 12.38 -6.64 1.81
CA GLY A 63 12.20 -7.26 3.11
C GLY A 63 11.47 -6.40 4.14
N ASP A 64 11.29 -5.11 3.85
CA ASP A 64 10.55 -4.23 4.75
C ASP A 64 9.06 -4.57 4.70
N THR A 65 8.40 -4.41 5.83
CA THR A 65 6.97 -4.69 5.93
C THR A 65 6.16 -3.46 5.55
N VAL A 66 5.13 -3.69 4.76
CA VAL A 66 4.16 -2.64 4.39
C VAL A 66 2.81 -3.01 4.97
N LYS A 67 2.17 -2.05 5.61
CA LYS A 67 0.85 -2.26 6.20
C LYS A 67 -0.15 -1.26 5.63
N ILE A 68 -1.23 -1.78 5.09
CA ILE A 68 -2.32 -0.95 4.54
C ILE A 68 -3.62 -1.39 5.21
N GLY A 69 -4.09 -0.60 6.18
CA GLY A 69 -5.26 -1.00 6.95
C GLY A 69 -5.00 -2.34 7.65
N LYS A 70 -5.76 -3.35 7.31
CA LYS A 70 -5.59 -4.71 7.86
C LYS A 70 -4.69 -5.61 7.02
N PHE A 71 -4.21 -5.12 5.87
CA PHE A 71 -3.38 -5.89 4.95
C PHE A 71 -1.91 -5.60 5.19
N GLU A 72 -1.15 -6.65 5.45
CA GLU A 72 0.29 -6.56 5.61
C GLU A 72 0.97 -7.41 4.56
N PHE A 73 2.04 -6.90 4.01
CA PHE A 73 2.85 -7.69 3.09
C PHE A 73 4.31 -7.24 3.15
N GLU A 74 5.19 -8.10 2.68
CA GLU A 74 6.61 -7.82 2.62
C GLU A 74 6.95 -7.23 1.26
N TYR A 75 7.72 -6.15 1.27
CA TYR A 75 8.11 -5.49 0.03
C TYR A 75 9.16 -6.34 -0.71
N VAL A 76 8.90 -6.60 -1.98
CA VAL A 76 9.78 -7.38 -2.86
C VAL A 76 10.03 -6.56 -4.12
N GLU A 77 11.29 -6.42 -4.49
CA GLU A 77 11.65 -5.73 -5.72
C GLU A 77 11.48 -6.62 -6.95
#